data_968980fe081efb0fbeea8597ac72e2e1
#
_entry.id   968980fe081efb0fbeea8597ac72e2e1
#
_cell.length_a   1.000
_cell.length_b   1.000
_cell.length_c   1.000
_cell.angle_alpha   90.00
_cell.angle_beta   90.00
_cell.angle_gamma   90.00
#
_symmetry.space_group_name_H-M   'P 1'
#
loop_
_entity.id
_entity.type
_entity.pdbx_description
1 polymer ?
#
loop_
_entity_poly.entity_id
_entity_poly.type
_entity_poly.pdbx_seq_one_letter_code
_entity_poly.pdbx_strand_id
1 'polypeptide(L)'
;MIKTVSTEFGLEVKNLQKVYKEHDGNEPVVALKNLDLQVKKGSFFGLLGPNGAGKSTLINILAGLVIKTSGIVKIRNIDQDIHVREFKRSIGVVPQETNFDPFLTPYESLDIQAGLYGVRKSERKISQILKRLGLEAKSNAYMRSLSGGMRRRLLIGKALVHAPELVILDEPTAGVDIELREMLWNYMKDLNANGTTIILTTHYLEEAEALCEKIAILNKGELIACNDTSELLAKVNLKSMNIRYSNLNLKKIDLPEKAILKENKNQKLSISYNRNEIKTDQLLDCLRAQGLEIIDLSTEEADLADVFRLLTNNN
;
A
#
# COMPACT_ATOMS: atom_id res chain seq x y z
N MET A 1 20.55 -26.06 -19.76
CA MET A 1 19.27 -26.17 -19.01
C MET A 1 19.53 -25.73 -17.59
N ILE A 2 19.20 -24.48 -17.26
CA ILE A 2 19.26 -23.99 -15.89
C ILE A 2 18.07 -24.64 -15.17
N LYS A 3 18.32 -25.48 -14.18
CA LYS A 3 17.27 -26.02 -13.30
C LYS A 3 16.51 -24.83 -12.72
N THR A 4 15.25 -24.67 -13.07
CA THR A 4 14.31 -23.77 -12.42
C THR A 4 14.16 -24.23 -10.97
N VAL A 5 15.00 -23.73 -10.09
CA VAL A 5 14.76 -23.79 -8.64
C VAL A 5 13.46 -23.00 -8.43
N SER A 6 12.42 -23.68 -7.99
CA SER A 6 11.13 -23.03 -7.64
C SER A 6 11.43 -22.03 -6.53
N THR A 7 11.42 -20.74 -6.87
CA THR A 7 11.67 -19.69 -5.89
C THR A 7 10.37 -19.40 -5.16
N GLU A 8 10.39 -19.57 -3.86
CA GLU A 8 9.26 -19.27 -2.97
C GLU A 8 8.99 -17.77 -2.91
N PHE A 9 10.03 -16.94 -3.06
CA PHE A 9 9.94 -15.49 -2.92
C PHE A 9 9.95 -14.78 -4.27
N GLY A 10 9.02 -13.82 -4.43
CA GLY A 10 8.99 -12.86 -5.52
C GLY A 10 10.01 -11.75 -5.32
N LEU A 11 10.19 -11.30 -4.06
CA LEU A 11 11.22 -10.34 -3.66
C LEU A 11 11.92 -10.81 -2.39
N GLU A 12 13.24 -10.71 -2.37
CA GLU A 12 14.06 -10.96 -1.20
C GLU A 12 15.03 -9.79 -0.99
N VAL A 13 14.99 -9.19 0.19
CA VAL A 13 15.87 -8.11 0.64
C VAL A 13 16.56 -8.57 1.90
N LYS A 14 17.90 -8.50 1.94
CA LYS A 14 18.70 -8.90 3.11
C LYS A 14 19.67 -7.81 3.51
N ASN A 15 19.63 -7.43 4.79
CA ASN A 15 20.51 -6.44 5.42
C ASN A 15 20.63 -5.15 4.58
N LEU A 16 19.53 -4.69 3.97
CA LEU A 16 19.54 -3.54 3.09
C LEU A 16 19.73 -2.26 3.90
N GLN A 17 20.79 -1.52 3.54
CA GLN A 17 21.09 -0.24 4.15
C GLN A 17 21.17 0.86 3.10
N LYS A 18 20.64 2.03 3.45
CA LYS A 18 20.84 3.26 2.67
C LYS A 18 21.15 4.43 3.57
N VAL A 19 22.33 4.98 3.36
CA VAL A 19 22.79 6.23 3.96
C VAL A 19 22.93 7.26 2.84
N TYR A 20 22.22 8.37 2.94
CA TYR A 20 22.48 9.55 2.12
C TYR A 20 23.62 10.32 2.77
N LYS A 21 24.68 10.56 1.99
CA LYS A 21 25.85 11.30 2.45
C LYS A 21 25.48 12.76 2.69
N GLU A 22 26.30 13.42 3.48
CA GLU A 22 26.25 14.86 3.65
C GLU A 22 26.26 15.58 2.29
N HIS A 23 25.33 16.52 2.13
CA HIS A 23 25.28 17.43 1.00
C HIS A 23 24.89 18.80 1.54
N ASP A 24 25.64 19.84 1.17
CA ASP A 24 25.40 21.24 1.59
C ASP A 24 25.38 21.47 3.12
N GLY A 25 26.23 20.76 3.89
CA GLY A 25 26.36 20.94 5.33
C GLY A 25 25.30 20.24 6.18
N ASN A 26 24.44 19.40 5.58
CA ASN A 26 23.50 18.57 6.33
C ASN A 26 24.16 17.27 6.80
N GLU A 27 23.83 16.81 8.00
CA GLU A 27 24.32 15.52 8.52
C GLU A 27 23.88 14.33 7.64
N PRO A 28 24.67 13.24 7.61
CA PRO A 28 24.29 12.02 6.90
C PRO A 28 22.96 11.46 7.41
N VAL A 29 22.04 11.14 6.50
CA VAL A 29 20.73 10.60 6.84
C VAL A 29 20.68 9.10 6.57
N VAL A 30 20.44 8.31 7.60
CA VAL A 30 20.20 6.86 7.48
C VAL A 30 18.74 6.62 7.13
N ALA A 31 18.46 6.37 5.86
CA ALA A 31 17.09 6.19 5.35
C ALA A 31 16.59 4.74 5.47
N LEU A 32 17.50 3.75 5.44
CA LEU A 32 17.19 2.34 5.70
C LEU A 32 18.28 1.74 6.58
N LYS A 33 17.87 0.97 7.60
CA LYS A 33 18.74 0.40 8.64
C LYS A 33 18.63 -1.11 8.64
N ASN A 34 19.51 -1.79 7.92
CA ASN A 34 19.59 -3.27 7.88
C ASN A 34 18.22 -3.93 7.64
N LEU A 35 17.50 -3.45 6.64
CA LEU A 35 16.15 -3.93 6.33
C LEU A 35 16.20 -5.35 5.76
N ASP A 36 15.48 -6.27 6.40
CA ASP A 36 15.19 -7.61 5.89
C ASP A 36 13.71 -7.70 5.50
N LEU A 37 13.43 -8.09 4.26
CA LEU A 37 12.07 -8.21 3.75
C LEU A 37 11.95 -9.37 2.77
N GLN A 38 10.93 -10.20 2.94
CA GLN A 38 10.60 -11.28 2.04
C GLN A 38 9.14 -11.19 1.61
N VAL A 39 8.90 -11.15 0.29
CA VAL A 39 7.58 -11.13 -0.32
C VAL A 39 7.39 -12.44 -1.08
N LYS A 40 6.34 -13.20 -0.76
CA LYS A 40 6.03 -14.45 -1.46
C LYS A 40 5.70 -14.18 -2.92
N LYS A 41 6.09 -15.12 -3.79
CA LYS A 41 5.72 -15.07 -5.21
C LYS A 41 4.20 -15.11 -5.39
N GLY A 42 3.68 -14.21 -6.23
CA GLY A 42 2.25 -14.15 -6.53
C GLY A 42 1.38 -13.61 -5.39
N SER A 43 1.98 -13.07 -4.31
CA SER A 43 1.21 -12.44 -3.24
C SER A 43 0.90 -10.97 -3.53
N PHE A 44 -0.18 -10.49 -2.91
CA PHE A 44 -0.49 -9.07 -2.81
C PHE A 44 0.00 -8.55 -1.46
N PHE A 45 1.04 -7.73 -1.47
CA PHE A 45 1.80 -7.34 -0.29
C PHE A 45 1.70 -5.83 -0.02
N GLY A 46 1.37 -5.44 1.21
CA GLY A 46 1.31 -4.06 1.65
C GLY A 46 2.63 -3.58 2.26
N LEU A 47 3.10 -2.40 1.86
CA LEU A 47 4.24 -1.72 2.46
C LEU A 47 3.79 -0.38 3.02
N LEU A 48 3.57 -0.32 4.32
CA LEU A 48 3.03 0.83 5.03
C LEU A 48 4.09 1.53 5.89
N GLY A 49 3.81 2.74 6.31
CA GLY A 49 4.67 3.51 7.20
C GLY A 49 4.38 5.01 7.08
N PRO A 50 4.74 5.81 8.09
CA PRO A 50 4.58 7.26 8.03
C PRO A 50 5.49 7.89 6.96
N ASN A 51 5.31 9.19 6.71
CA ASN A 51 6.22 9.95 5.86
C ASN A 51 7.62 9.91 6.46
N GLY A 52 8.64 9.72 5.61
CA GLY A 52 10.03 9.56 6.08
C GLY A 52 10.38 8.16 6.62
N ALA A 53 9.46 7.20 6.62
CA ALA A 53 9.74 5.83 7.10
C ALA A 53 10.76 5.04 6.26
N GLY A 54 11.09 5.49 5.05
CA GLY A 54 12.01 4.82 4.13
C GLY A 54 11.35 4.10 2.95
N LYS A 55 10.01 4.13 2.82
CA LYS A 55 9.26 3.47 1.73
C LYS A 55 9.74 3.88 0.34
N SER A 56 9.75 5.18 0.06
CA SER A 56 10.19 5.70 -1.24
C SER A 56 11.67 5.42 -1.50
N THR A 57 12.50 5.39 -0.47
CA THR A 57 13.92 4.98 -0.60
C THR A 57 14.02 3.52 -1.02
N LEU A 58 13.27 2.62 -0.39
CA LEU A 58 13.22 1.21 -0.77
C LEU A 58 12.72 1.05 -2.21
N ILE A 59 11.61 1.69 -2.57
CA ILE A 59 11.05 1.65 -3.94
C ILE A 59 12.06 2.14 -4.95
N ASN A 60 12.72 3.27 -4.70
CA ASN A 60 13.73 3.83 -5.60
C ASN A 60 14.97 2.94 -5.75
N ILE A 61 15.36 2.21 -4.70
CA ILE A 61 16.41 1.18 -4.80
C ILE A 61 15.93 0.04 -5.69
N LEU A 62 14.71 -0.48 -5.48
CA LEU A 62 14.14 -1.55 -6.31
C LEU A 62 13.98 -1.13 -7.76
N ALA A 63 13.58 0.12 -8.02
CA ALA A 63 13.49 0.70 -9.36
C ALA A 63 14.88 0.93 -10.03
N GLY A 64 15.96 0.81 -9.25
CA GLY A 64 17.32 1.13 -9.73
C GLY A 64 17.59 2.62 -9.97
N LEU A 65 16.82 3.49 -9.32
CA LEU A 65 16.97 4.95 -9.33
C LEU A 65 17.90 5.43 -8.22
N VAL A 66 18.01 4.67 -7.13
CA VAL A 66 18.89 4.95 -5.99
C VAL A 66 19.82 3.74 -5.77
N ILE A 67 21.11 4.00 -5.65
CA ILE A 67 22.09 2.97 -5.32
C ILE A 67 22.06 2.73 -3.80
N LYS A 68 21.90 1.47 -3.40
CA LYS A 68 21.99 1.09 -1.99
C LYS A 68 23.38 1.29 -1.43
N THR A 69 23.51 1.46 -0.11
CA THR A 69 24.83 1.54 0.55
C THR A 69 25.39 0.13 0.76
N SER A 70 24.57 -0.81 1.19
CA SER A 70 24.93 -2.23 1.36
C SER A 70 23.69 -3.11 1.35
N GLY A 71 23.88 -4.43 1.43
CA GLY A 71 22.81 -5.42 1.46
C GLY A 71 22.54 -6.07 0.10
N ILE A 72 21.65 -7.04 0.07
CA ILE A 72 21.32 -7.84 -1.10
C ILE A 72 19.85 -7.63 -1.45
N VAL A 73 19.57 -7.46 -2.75
CA VAL A 73 18.21 -7.38 -3.28
C VAL A 73 18.06 -8.34 -4.45
N LYS A 74 17.07 -9.23 -4.37
CA LYS A 74 16.80 -10.23 -5.41
C LYS A 74 15.32 -10.28 -5.76
N ILE A 75 15.02 -10.38 -7.05
CA ILE A 75 13.70 -10.73 -7.57
C ILE A 75 13.81 -12.13 -8.18
N ARG A 76 13.09 -13.12 -7.60
CA ARG A 76 13.14 -14.52 -8.05
C ARG A 76 14.56 -15.05 -8.27
N ASN A 77 15.46 -14.82 -7.33
CA ASN A 77 16.90 -15.14 -7.39
C ASN A 77 17.74 -14.30 -8.37
N ILE A 78 17.15 -13.38 -9.12
CA ILE A 78 17.88 -12.44 -9.97
C ILE A 78 18.42 -11.33 -9.07
N ASP A 79 19.74 -11.30 -8.91
CA ASP A 79 20.41 -10.32 -8.05
C ASP A 79 20.53 -8.98 -8.77
N GLN A 80 20.19 -7.88 -8.05
CA GLN A 80 20.16 -6.52 -8.59
C GLN A 80 21.53 -6.04 -9.09
N ASP A 81 22.61 -6.42 -8.39
CA ASP A 81 23.96 -5.94 -8.70
C ASP A 81 24.64 -6.77 -9.80
N ILE A 82 24.28 -8.06 -9.88
CA ILE A 82 24.90 -9.00 -10.81
C ILE A 82 24.15 -9.01 -12.16
N HIS A 83 22.82 -9.03 -12.12
CA HIS A 83 21.96 -9.18 -13.30
C HIS A 83 21.09 -7.94 -13.54
N VAL A 84 21.69 -6.76 -13.63
CA VAL A 84 21.02 -5.45 -13.66
C VAL A 84 19.91 -5.36 -14.72
N ARG A 85 20.13 -5.88 -15.93
CA ARG A 85 19.13 -5.81 -17.02
C ARG A 85 17.94 -6.72 -16.77
N GLU A 86 18.19 -7.95 -16.34
CA GLU A 86 17.17 -8.94 -16.04
C GLU A 86 16.35 -8.49 -14.81
N PHE A 87 17.02 -7.96 -13.79
CA PHE A 87 16.37 -7.39 -12.63
C PHE A 87 15.43 -6.25 -13.02
N LYS A 88 15.88 -5.27 -13.81
CA LYS A 88 15.02 -4.18 -14.30
C LYS A 88 13.85 -4.65 -15.16
N ARG A 89 14.05 -5.75 -15.91
CA ARG A 89 12.99 -6.34 -16.72
C ARG A 89 11.96 -7.11 -15.89
N SER A 90 12.33 -7.59 -14.72
CA SER A 90 11.45 -8.34 -13.83
C SER A 90 10.54 -7.45 -12.97
N ILE A 91 10.75 -6.12 -13.00
CA ILE A 91 10.02 -5.17 -12.16
C ILE A 91 9.30 -4.11 -13.00
N GLY A 92 8.05 -3.82 -12.63
CA GLY A 92 7.30 -2.66 -13.08
C GLY A 92 7.03 -1.73 -11.90
N VAL A 93 7.25 -0.44 -12.05
CA VAL A 93 7.01 0.54 -10.99
C VAL A 93 6.04 1.60 -11.47
N VAL A 94 4.97 1.81 -10.72
CA VAL A 94 4.04 2.92 -10.90
C VAL A 94 4.38 3.97 -9.84
N PRO A 95 5.01 5.08 -10.24
CA PRO A 95 5.41 6.12 -9.31
C PRO A 95 4.23 6.96 -8.82
N GLN A 96 4.40 7.66 -7.71
CA GLN A 96 3.40 8.57 -7.16
C GLN A 96 3.14 9.76 -8.11
N GLU A 97 4.19 10.33 -8.70
CA GLU A 97 4.07 11.45 -9.62
C GLU A 97 3.76 11.04 -11.06
N THR A 98 2.96 11.83 -11.73
CA THR A 98 2.53 11.59 -13.11
C THR A 98 3.33 12.44 -14.08
N ASN A 99 4.47 11.93 -14.55
CA ASN A 99 5.28 12.60 -15.57
C ASN A 99 5.04 11.97 -16.95
N PHE A 100 4.58 12.78 -17.89
CA PHE A 100 4.31 12.36 -19.27
C PHE A 100 4.82 13.39 -20.27
N ASP A 101 5.26 12.87 -21.41
CA ASP A 101 5.46 13.71 -22.58
C ASP A 101 4.09 14.15 -23.14
N PRO A 102 3.76 15.46 -23.16
CA PRO A 102 2.46 15.96 -23.58
C PRO A 102 2.13 15.74 -25.06
N PHE A 103 3.15 15.43 -25.88
CA PHE A 103 3.04 15.28 -27.34
C PHE A 103 2.84 13.83 -27.77
N LEU A 104 3.05 12.87 -26.89
CA LEU A 104 2.78 11.45 -27.19
C LEU A 104 1.30 11.12 -26.99
N THR A 105 0.84 10.07 -27.68
CA THR A 105 -0.43 9.40 -27.42
C THR A 105 -0.24 8.25 -26.40
N PRO A 106 -1.31 7.76 -25.75
CA PRO A 106 -1.25 6.56 -24.92
C PRO A 106 -0.64 5.36 -25.64
N TYR A 107 -1.01 5.14 -26.89
CA TYR A 107 -0.46 4.03 -27.70
C TYR A 107 1.04 4.19 -27.89
N GLU A 108 1.49 5.34 -28.37
CA GLU A 108 2.91 5.61 -28.62
C GLU A 108 3.75 5.51 -27.34
N SER A 109 3.23 6.04 -26.22
CA SER A 109 3.89 5.95 -24.94
C SER A 109 4.12 4.52 -24.47
N LEU A 110 3.12 3.64 -24.64
CA LEU A 110 3.25 2.21 -24.32
C LEU A 110 4.16 1.49 -25.34
N ASP A 111 4.10 1.87 -26.61
CA ASP A 111 4.94 1.26 -27.65
C ASP A 111 6.42 1.57 -27.44
N ILE A 112 6.75 2.81 -27.13
CA ILE A 112 8.11 3.23 -26.78
C ILE A 112 8.58 2.49 -25.52
N GLN A 113 7.75 2.45 -24.48
CA GLN A 113 8.09 1.78 -23.23
C GLN A 113 8.35 0.27 -23.45
N ALA A 114 7.50 -0.41 -24.22
CA ALA A 114 7.71 -1.81 -24.59
C ALA A 114 9.02 -2.01 -25.35
N GLY A 115 9.36 -1.08 -26.24
CA GLY A 115 10.62 -1.08 -26.97
C GLY A 115 11.85 -0.95 -26.07
N LEU A 116 11.81 -0.05 -25.08
CA LEU A 116 12.89 0.14 -24.10
C LEU A 116 13.15 -1.13 -23.28
N TYR A 117 12.12 -1.92 -22.98
CA TYR A 117 12.26 -3.22 -22.31
C TYR A 117 12.54 -4.38 -23.27
N GLY A 118 12.71 -4.12 -24.57
CA GLY A 118 13.07 -5.12 -25.57
C GLY A 118 11.91 -6.06 -25.95
N VAL A 119 10.65 -5.64 -25.75
CA VAL A 119 9.47 -6.41 -26.18
C VAL A 119 9.34 -6.30 -27.70
N ARG A 120 9.35 -7.43 -28.42
CA ARG A 120 9.20 -7.47 -29.87
C ARG A 120 7.84 -6.89 -30.29
N LYS A 121 7.78 -6.21 -31.42
CA LYS A 121 6.54 -5.57 -31.89
C LYS A 121 5.36 -6.55 -31.96
N SER A 122 5.59 -7.79 -32.40
CA SER A 122 4.58 -8.86 -32.50
C SER A 122 4.06 -9.35 -31.15
N GLU A 123 4.78 -9.10 -30.04
CA GLU A 123 4.45 -9.57 -28.70
C GLU A 123 3.79 -8.47 -27.85
N ARG A 124 3.76 -7.22 -28.35
CA ARG A 124 3.20 -6.07 -27.63
C ARG A 124 1.69 -6.16 -27.52
N LYS A 125 1.16 -6.20 -26.31
CA LYS A 125 -0.29 -6.28 -26.04
C LYS A 125 -0.91 -4.91 -25.74
N ILE A 126 -0.46 -3.86 -26.41
CA ILE A 126 -0.80 -2.46 -26.10
C ILE A 126 -2.31 -2.22 -26.13
N SER A 127 -2.98 -2.63 -27.22
CA SER A 127 -4.43 -2.44 -27.35
C SER A 127 -5.21 -3.17 -26.27
N GLN A 128 -4.75 -4.36 -25.82
CA GLN A 128 -5.36 -5.09 -24.73
C GLN A 128 -5.19 -4.37 -23.39
N ILE A 129 -4.00 -3.80 -23.15
CA ILE A 129 -3.71 -3.02 -21.94
C ILE A 129 -4.58 -1.78 -21.92
N LEU A 130 -4.64 -1.00 -23.02
CA LEU A 130 -5.47 0.20 -23.13
C LEU A 130 -6.95 -0.10 -22.92
N LYS A 131 -7.45 -1.20 -23.49
CA LYS A 131 -8.84 -1.66 -23.29
C LYS A 131 -9.14 -1.97 -21.83
N ARG A 132 -8.27 -2.77 -21.16
CA ARG A 132 -8.43 -3.10 -19.73
C ARG A 132 -8.37 -1.88 -18.81
N LEU A 133 -7.61 -0.86 -19.20
CA LEU A 133 -7.51 0.40 -18.47
C LEU A 133 -8.62 1.42 -18.84
N GLY A 134 -9.56 1.06 -19.73
CA GLY A 134 -10.62 1.96 -20.20
C GLY A 134 -10.08 3.18 -20.97
N LEU A 135 -8.95 3.01 -21.67
CA LEU A 135 -8.28 4.06 -22.46
C LEU A 135 -8.35 3.82 -23.97
N GLU A 136 -9.07 2.79 -24.43
CA GLU A 136 -9.14 2.39 -25.85
C GLU A 136 -9.62 3.57 -26.72
N ALA A 137 -10.70 4.25 -26.32
CA ALA A 137 -11.25 5.39 -27.07
C ALA A 137 -10.32 6.62 -27.08
N LYS A 138 -9.30 6.65 -26.25
CA LYS A 138 -8.30 7.71 -26.14
C LYS A 138 -6.91 7.29 -26.58
N SER A 139 -6.78 6.11 -27.20
CA SER A 139 -5.49 5.51 -27.58
C SER A 139 -4.63 6.44 -28.44
N ASN A 140 -5.25 7.24 -29.32
CA ASN A 140 -4.60 8.16 -30.26
C ASN A 140 -4.79 9.64 -29.88
N ALA A 141 -5.33 9.95 -28.70
CA ALA A 141 -5.46 11.32 -28.21
C ALA A 141 -4.15 11.77 -27.57
N TYR A 142 -3.77 13.04 -27.69
CA TYR A 142 -2.57 13.53 -27.03
C TYR A 142 -2.69 13.50 -25.51
N MET A 143 -1.57 13.20 -24.82
CA MET A 143 -1.49 13.13 -23.34
C MET A 143 -2.04 14.36 -22.65
N ARG A 144 -1.82 15.55 -23.22
CA ARG A 144 -2.31 16.84 -22.68
C ARG A 144 -3.84 16.90 -22.56
N SER A 145 -4.56 16.12 -23.39
CA SER A 145 -6.04 16.09 -23.37
C SER A 145 -6.63 15.08 -22.39
N LEU A 146 -5.78 14.26 -21.74
CA LEU A 146 -6.22 13.26 -20.78
C LEU A 146 -6.48 13.88 -19.39
N SER A 147 -7.52 13.41 -18.70
CA SER A 147 -7.75 13.72 -17.29
C SER A 147 -6.64 13.15 -16.40
N GLY A 148 -6.51 13.65 -15.16
CA GLY A 148 -5.56 13.12 -14.18
C GLY A 148 -5.74 11.61 -13.95
N GLY A 149 -6.97 11.14 -13.80
CA GLY A 149 -7.28 9.72 -13.65
C GLY A 149 -6.91 8.88 -14.89
N MET A 150 -7.09 9.42 -16.11
CA MET A 150 -6.65 8.75 -17.35
C MET A 150 -5.13 8.63 -17.39
N ARG A 151 -4.41 9.67 -17.01
CA ARG A 151 -2.94 9.66 -16.93
C ARG A 151 -2.46 8.63 -15.90
N ARG A 152 -3.13 8.56 -14.74
CA ARG A 152 -2.81 7.58 -13.68
C ARG A 152 -2.96 6.15 -14.17
N ARG A 153 -4.07 5.84 -14.87
CA ARG A 153 -4.29 4.52 -15.49
C ARG A 153 -3.22 4.17 -16.52
N LEU A 154 -2.79 5.16 -17.31
CA LEU A 154 -1.73 4.91 -18.30
C LEU A 154 -0.37 4.61 -17.66
N LEU A 155 -0.04 5.21 -16.49
CA LEU A 155 1.18 4.85 -15.73
C LEU A 155 1.18 3.38 -15.34
N ILE A 156 0.03 2.85 -14.92
CA ILE A 156 -0.11 1.42 -14.65
C ILE A 156 0.17 0.62 -15.93
N GLY A 157 -0.39 1.03 -17.06
CA GLY A 157 -0.10 0.42 -18.36
C GLY A 157 1.38 0.42 -18.72
N LYS A 158 2.09 1.53 -18.46
CA LYS A 158 3.54 1.63 -18.69
C LYS A 158 4.34 0.64 -17.83
N ALA A 159 3.95 0.47 -16.57
CA ALA A 159 4.61 -0.48 -15.67
C ALA A 159 4.37 -1.94 -16.06
N LEU A 160 3.27 -2.22 -16.77
CA LEU A 160 2.84 -3.58 -17.13
C LEU A 160 3.17 -4.01 -18.55
N VAL A 161 3.56 -3.08 -19.43
CA VAL A 161 3.69 -3.34 -20.88
C VAL A 161 4.71 -4.42 -21.23
N HIS A 162 5.71 -4.65 -20.37
CA HIS A 162 6.74 -5.66 -20.51
C HIS A 162 6.49 -6.93 -19.71
N ALA A 163 5.25 -7.08 -19.14
CA ALA A 163 4.81 -8.21 -18.34
C ALA A 163 5.79 -8.59 -17.20
N PRO A 164 6.06 -7.67 -16.25
CA PRO A 164 6.99 -7.92 -15.15
C PRO A 164 6.44 -8.96 -14.18
N GLU A 165 7.33 -9.61 -13.45
CA GLU A 165 6.99 -10.60 -12.43
C GLU A 165 6.62 -9.96 -11.08
N LEU A 166 7.17 -8.76 -10.82
CA LEU A 166 6.90 -7.93 -9.65
C LEU A 166 6.43 -6.55 -10.09
N VAL A 167 5.33 -6.09 -9.53
CA VAL A 167 4.81 -4.74 -9.75
C VAL A 167 4.77 -3.99 -8.43
N ILE A 168 5.35 -2.80 -8.40
CA ILE A 168 5.26 -1.87 -7.29
C ILE A 168 4.30 -0.76 -7.66
N LEU A 169 3.32 -0.52 -6.80
CA LEU A 169 2.31 0.50 -6.96
C LEU A 169 2.48 1.51 -5.82
N ASP A 170 3.04 2.69 -6.14
CA ASP A 170 3.26 3.73 -5.15
C ASP A 170 2.07 4.69 -5.14
N GLU A 171 1.19 4.53 -4.15
CA GLU A 171 -0.07 5.27 -3.98
C GLU A 171 -0.95 5.29 -5.25
N PRO A 172 -1.31 4.14 -5.84
CA PRO A 172 -1.90 4.08 -7.18
C PRO A 172 -3.26 4.77 -7.28
N THR A 173 -3.98 4.94 -6.19
CA THR A 173 -5.34 5.50 -6.14
C THR A 173 -5.40 6.89 -5.52
N ALA A 174 -4.26 7.53 -5.24
CA ALA A 174 -4.22 8.87 -4.70
C ALA A 174 -4.88 9.88 -5.67
N GLY A 175 -5.88 10.63 -5.15
CA GLY A 175 -6.59 11.64 -5.95
C GLY A 175 -7.53 11.07 -7.03
N VAL A 176 -7.90 9.80 -6.91
CA VAL A 176 -8.80 9.09 -7.82
C VAL A 176 -10.20 8.98 -7.18
N ASP A 177 -11.26 9.15 -7.99
CA ASP A 177 -12.64 8.96 -7.56
C ASP A 177 -12.95 7.48 -7.20
N ILE A 178 -14.08 7.25 -6.52
CA ILE A 178 -14.45 5.93 -5.97
C ILE A 178 -14.62 4.88 -7.08
N GLU A 179 -15.31 5.22 -8.17
CA GLU A 179 -15.58 4.26 -9.27
C GLU A 179 -14.28 3.83 -9.94
N LEU A 180 -13.38 4.78 -10.18
CA LEU A 180 -12.09 4.52 -10.77
C LEU A 180 -11.18 3.72 -9.83
N ARG A 181 -11.26 3.97 -8.51
CA ARG A 181 -10.54 3.20 -7.49
C ARG A 181 -10.94 1.73 -7.54
N GLU A 182 -12.24 1.43 -7.53
CA GLU A 182 -12.75 0.05 -7.60
C GLU A 182 -12.32 -0.65 -8.89
N MET A 183 -12.36 0.04 -10.03
CA MET A 183 -11.87 -0.50 -11.30
C MET A 183 -10.38 -0.86 -11.23
N LEU A 184 -9.55 0.00 -10.64
CA LEU A 184 -8.12 -0.25 -10.47
C LEU A 184 -7.87 -1.41 -9.50
N TRP A 185 -8.61 -1.51 -8.42
CA TRP A 185 -8.52 -2.62 -7.46
C TRP A 185 -8.83 -3.96 -8.15
N ASN A 186 -9.90 -4.01 -8.92
CA ASN A 186 -10.28 -5.22 -9.67
C ASN A 186 -9.19 -5.60 -10.68
N TYR A 187 -8.64 -4.62 -11.39
CA TYR A 187 -7.54 -4.87 -12.33
C TYR A 187 -6.28 -5.39 -11.64
N MET A 188 -5.92 -4.83 -10.48
CA MET A 188 -4.79 -5.31 -9.68
C MET A 188 -5.02 -6.72 -9.12
N LYS A 189 -6.25 -7.03 -8.66
CA LYS A 189 -6.64 -8.38 -8.23
C LYS A 189 -6.51 -9.39 -9.38
N ASP A 190 -6.96 -9.03 -10.58
CA ASP A 190 -6.82 -9.88 -11.76
C ASP A 190 -5.35 -10.16 -12.12
N LEU A 191 -4.49 -9.14 -12.04
CA LEU A 191 -3.05 -9.31 -12.27
C LEU A 191 -2.42 -10.26 -11.24
N ASN A 192 -2.78 -10.09 -9.99
CA ASN A 192 -2.29 -10.93 -8.90
C ASN A 192 -2.78 -12.37 -9.03
N ALA A 193 -4.06 -12.59 -9.34
CA ALA A 193 -4.64 -13.92 -9.59
C ALA A 193 -3.97 -14.63 -10.77
N ASN A 194 -3.41 -13.88 -11.74
CA ASN A 194 -2.60 -14.41 -12.84
C ASN A 194 -1.11 -14.64 -12.47
N GLY A 195 -0.75 -14.52 -11.19
CA GLY A 195 0.56 -14.88 -10.67
C GLY A 195 1.56 -13.73 -10.58
N THR A 196 1.16 -12.48 -10.88
CA THR A 196 2.02 -11.30 -10.67
C THR A 196 2.13 -10.99 -9.19
N THR A 197 3.36 -10.83 -8.69
CA THR A 197 3.59 -10.35 -7.32
C THR A 197 3.35 -8.84 -7.28
N ILE A 198 2.56 -8.35 -6.33
CA ILE A 198 2.24 -6.93 -6.21
C ILE A 198 2.71 -6.41 -4.85
N ILE A 199 3.42 -5.29 -4.86
CA ILE A 199 3.72 -4.49 -3.67
C ILE A 199 2.96 -3.18 -3.78
N LEU A 200 2.11 -2.92 -2.80
CA LEU A 200 1.29 -1.73 -2.70
C LEU A 200 1.79 -0.83 -1.58
N THR A 201 2.06 0.42 -1.87
CA THR A 201 2.12 1.46 -0.85
C THR A 201 0.87 2.31 -0.94
N THR A 202 0.31 2.64 0.19
CA THR A 202 -0.87 3.50 0.26
C THR A 202 -0.92 4.20 1.62
N HIS A 203 -1.55 5.36 1.67
CA HIS A 203 -1.95 6.02 2.90
C HIS A 203 -3.43 5.72 3.23
N TYR A 204 -4.17 5.10 2.32
CA TYR A 204 -5.51 4.59 2.55
C TYR A 204 -5.43 3.19 3.13
N LEU A 205 -5.53 3.07 4.45
CA LEU A 205 -5.36 1.79 5.15
C LEU A 205 -6.42 0.76 4.78
N GLU A 206 -7.64 1.23 4.46
CA GLU A 206 -8.73 0.40 3.91
C GLU A 206 -8.32 -0.32 2.62
N GLU A 207 -7.53 0.34 1.77
CA GLU A 207 -7.01 -0.25 0.53
C GLU A 207 -6.04 -1.40 0.82
N ALA A 208 -5.13 -1.19 1.78
CA ALA A 208 -4.20 -2.23 2.20
C ALA A 208 -4.93 -3.42 2.84
N GLU A 209 -5.96 -3.15 3.65
CA GLU A 209 -6.79 -4.17 4.29
C GLU A 209 -7.59 -4.99 3.27
N ALA A 210 -8.17 -4.33 2.26
CA ALA A 210 -8.99 -4.98 1.24
C ALA A 210 -8.20 -5.80 0.20
N LEU A 211 -6.92 -5.45 -0.03
CA LEU A 211 -6.12 -5.99 -1.12
C LEU A 211 -4.96 -6.87 -0.65
N CYS A 212 -4.33 -6.56 0.50
CA CYS A 212 -3.08 -7.18 0.88
C CYS A 212 -3.27 -8.38 1.80
N GLU A 213 -2.67 -9.51 1.43
CA GLU A 213 -2.62 -10.72 2.26
C GLU A 213 -1.70 -10.52 3.46
N LYS A 214 -0.58 -9.85 3.23
CA LYS A 214 0.47 -9.58 4.22
C LYS A 214 0.92 -8.14 4.15
N ILE A 215 1.22 -7.55 5.30
CA ILE A 215 1.59 -6.15 5.43
C ILE A 215 2.89 -6.03 6.22
N ALA A 216 3.82 -5.26 5.66
CA ALA A 216 5.02 -4.76 6.34
C ALA A 216 4.81 -3.31 6.75
N ILE A 217 5.18 -2.97 7.98
CA ILE A 217 5.15 -1.61 8.50
C ILE A 217 6.58 -1.15 8.74
N LEU A 218 6.96 -0.08 8.04
CA LEU A 218 8.24 0.60 8.19
C LEU A 218 8.09 1.82 9.09
N ASN A 219 9.08 2.07 9.95
CA ASN A 219 9.22 3.31 10.69
C ASN A 219 10.70 3.67 10.84
N LYS A 220 11.06 4.93 10.61
CA LYS A 220 12.44 5.48 10.74
C LYS A 220 13.53 4.59 10.11
N GLY A 221 13.22 3.98 8.96
CA GLY A 221 14.13 3.12 8.20
C GLY A 221 14.23 1.67 8.67
N GLU A 222 13.39 1.24 9.61
CA GLU A 222 13.36 -0.10 10.19
C GLU A 222 12.02 -0.79 9.93
N LEU A 223 12.04 -2.13 9.81
CA LEU A 223 10.83 -2.95 9.73
C LEU A 223 10.32 -3.21 11.15
N ILE A 224 9.19 -2.61 11.53
CA ILE A 224 8.62 -2.76 12.87
C ILE A 224 7.60 -3.90 12.97
N ALA A 225 6.97 -4.27 11.86
CA ALA A 225 6.06 -5.41 11.77
C ALA A 225 6.01 -5.97 10.35
N CYS A 226 5.80 -7.28 10.23
CA CYS A 226 5.55 -7.95 8.94
C CYS A 226 4.72 -9.22 9.21
N ASN A 227 3.40 -9.10 9.11
CA ASN A 227 2.46 -10.16 9.46
C ASN A 227 1.34 -10.24 8.41
N ASP A 228 0.61 -11.35 8.44
CA ASP A 228 -0.63 -11.48 7.68
C ASP A 228 -1.63 -10.41 8.15
N THR A 229 -2.42 -9.86 7.23
CA THR A 229 -3.35 -8.75 7.52
C THR A 229 -4.32 -9.11 8.63
N SER A 230 -4.86 -10.34 8.62
CA SER A 230 -5.72 -10.86 9.67
C SER A 230 -5.04 -10.95 11.04
N GLU A 231 -3.76 -11.34 11.07
CA GLU A 231 -2.99 -11.39 12.32
C GLU A 231 -2.71 -9.99 12.88
N LEU A 232 -2.45 -9.02 12.01
CA LEU A 232 -2.27 -7.62 12.43
C LEU A 232 -3.54 -7.07 13.07
N LEU A 233 -4.68 -7.29 12.45
CA LEU A 233 -5.98 -6.88 12.99
C LEU A 233 -6.31 -7.59 14.31
N ALA A 234 -5.99 -8.89 14.41
CA ALA A 234 -6.22 -9.66 15.63
C ALA A 234 -5.34 -9.22 16.82
N LYS A 235 -4.15 -8.61 16.56
CA LYS A 235 -3.29 -8.08 17.63
C LYS A 235 -3.92 -6.90 18.37
N VAL A 236 -4.80 -6.17 17.71
CA VAL A 236 -5.50 -5.03 18.28
C VAL A 236 -6.90 -5.50 18.68
N ASN A 237 -7.03 -6.11 19.85
CA ASN A 237 -8.32 -6.55 20.40
C ASN A 237 -9.26 -5.38 20.76
N LEU A 238 -9.13 -4.26 20.04
CA LEU A 238 -9.97 -3.10 20.22
C LEU A 238 -11.27 -3.24 19.43
N LYS A 239 -12.34 -2.83 20.04
CA LYS A 239 -13.65 -2.68 19.43
C LYS A 239 -14.14 -1.26 19.67
N SER A 240 -14.65 -0.62 18.64
CA SER A 240 -15.28 0.70 18.76
C SER A 240 -16.79 0.51 18.86
N MET A 241 -17.41 1.20 19.81
CA MET A 241 -18.84 1.27 19.98
C MET A 241 -19.30 2.68 19.71
N ASN A 242 -20.11 2.87 18.68
CA ASN A 242 -20.70 4.13 18.31
C ASN A 242 -22.16 4.15 18.74
N ILE A 243 -22.50 5.09 19.61
CA ILE A 243 -23.83 5.22 20.23
C ILE A 243 -24.42 6.57 19.86
N ARG A 244 -25.67 6.58 19.40
CA ARG A 244 -26.49 7.78 19.33
C ARG A 244 -27.47 7.78 20.49
N TYR A 245 -27.53 8.90 21.23
CA TYR A 245 -28.34 9.02 22.44
C TYR A 245 -29.21 10.27 22.43
N SER A 246 -30.30 10.30 23.24
CA SER A 246 -31.28 11.40 23.26
C SER A 246 -31.04 12.43 24.34
N ASN A 247 -30.34 12.09 25.43
CA ASN A 247 -30.22 12.97 26.61
C ASN A 247 -29.20 14.05 26.42
N LEU A 248 -29.60 15.31 26.51
CA LEU A 248 -28.74 16.48 26.36
C LEU A 248 -27.87 16.82 27.59
N ASN A 249 -28.07 16.15 28.73
CA ASN A 249 -27.50 16.59 30.02
C ASN A 249 -26.28 15.81 30.53
N LEU A 250 -25.74 14.86 29.77
CA LEU A 250 -24.55 14.11 30.19
C LEU A 250 -23.26 14.89 29.92
N LYS A 251 -22.88 15.72 30.90
CA LYS A 251 -21.62 16.51 30.84
C LYS A 251 -20.36 15.66 31.06
N LYS A 252 -20.47 14.51 31.70
CA LYS A 252 -19.37 13.61 31.98
C LYS A 252 -19.88 12.17 31.95
N ILE A 253 -19.16 11.32 31.24
CA ILE A 253 -19.44 9.89 31.13
C ILE A 253 -18.31 9.17 31.83
N ASP A 254 -18.61 8.38 32.85
CA ASP A 254 -17.64 7.53 33.51
C ASP A 254 -17.58 6.19 32.77
N LEU A 255 -16.42 5.86 32.26
CA LEU A 255 -16.16 4.63 31.54
C LEU A 255 -15.37 3.64 32.41
N PRO A 256 -15.47 2.33 32.17
CA PRO A 256 -14.59 1.35 32.77
C PRO A 256 -13.11 1.68 32.48
N GLU A 257 -12.21 1.32 33.41
CA GLU A 257 -10.80 1.75 33.45
C GLU A 257 -10.01 1.55 32.14
N LYS A 258 -10.44 0.63 31.28
CA LYS A 258 -9.77 0.29 30.02
C LYS A 258 -10.59 0.67 28.77
N ALA A 259 -11.66 1.43 28.95
CA ALA A 259 -12.43 2.00 27.85
C ALA A 259 -11.99 3.45 27.61
N ILE A 260 -11.80 3.81 26.35
CA ILE A 260 -11.32 5.13 25.94
C ILE A 260 -12.42 5.85 25.18
N LEU A 261 -12.78 7.04 25.67
CA LEU A 261 -13.69 7.94 24.98
C LEU A 261 -12.99 8.55 23.78
N LYS A 262 -13.41 8.20 22.55
CA LYS A 262 -12.88 8.79 21.29
C LYS A 262 -13.59 10.10 20.97
N GLU A 263 -14.92 10.11 21.07
CA GLU A 263 -15.74 11.28 20.74
C GLU A 263 -17.01 11.33 21.58
N ASN A 264 -17.39 12.55 21.99
CA ASN A 264 -18.69 12.84 22.59
C ASN A 264 -19.17 14.21 22.08
N LYS A 265 -19.85 14.22 20.94
CA LYS A 265 -20.38 15.45 20.31
C LYS A 265 -21.68 15.16 19.58
N ASN A 266 -22.56 16.16 19.52
CA ASN A 266 -23.79 16.10 18.70
C ASN A 266 -24.64 14.85 18.96
N GLN A 267 -24.79 14.44 20.24
CA GLN A 267 -25.54 13.22 20.63
C GLN A 267 -24.94 11.93 20.06
N LYS A 268 -23.66 11.96 19.66
CA LYS A 268 -22.90 10.79 19.25
C LYS A 268 -21.78 10.56 20.25
N LEU A 269 -21.67 9.32 20.70
CA LEU A 269 -20.67 8.83 21.61
C LEU A 269 -19.89 7.72 20.92
N SER A 270 -18.56 7.85 20.83
CA SER A 270 -17.68 6.80 20.31
C SER A 270 -16.73 6.35 21.41
N ILE A 271 -16.75 5.06 21.74
CA ILE A 271 -15.94 4.44 22.78
C ILE A 271 -15.13 3.32 22.18
N SER A 272 -13.81 3.33 22.42
CA SER A 272 -12.93 2.21 22.10
C SER A 272 -12.64 1.40 23.34
N TYR A 273 -12.70 0.08 23.27
CA TYR A 273 -12.45 -0.83 24.38
C TYR A 273 -11.83 -2.15 23.92
N ASN A 274 -11.09 -2.80 24.79
CA ASN A 274 -10.51 -4.12 24.52
C ASN A 274 -11.58 -5.20 24.78
N ARG A 275 -11.99 -5.92 23.71
CA ARG A 275 -13.06 -6.96 23.77
C ARG A 275 -12.70 -8.16 24.66
N ASN A 276 -11.41 -8.40 24.93
CA ASN A 276 -10.98 -9.47 25.82
C ASN A 276 -11.08 -9.08 27.31
N GLU A 277 -11.17 -7.78 27.60
CA GLU A 277 -11.18 -7.25 28.96
C GLU A 277 -12.53 -6.68 29.35
N ILE A 278 -13.28 -6.12 28.40
CA ILE A 278 -14.61 -5.52 28.64
C ILE A 278 -15.60 -6.15 27.65
N LYS A 279 -16.62 -6.78 28.18
CA LYS A 279 -17.72 -7.27 27.33
C LYS A 279 -18.63 -6.12 26.90
N THR A 280 -19.19 -6.22 25.71
CA THR A 280 -20.08 -5.20 25.13
C THR A 280 -21.30 -4.92 26.01
N ASP A 281 -21.89 -5.95 26.62
CA ASP A 281 -23.01 -5.85 27.53
C ASP A 281 -22.66 -5.06 28.81
N GLN A 282 -21.50 -5.34 29.41
CA GLN A 282 -21.00 -4.60 30.57
C GLN A 282 -20.82 -3.11 30.30
N LEU A 283 -20.32 -2.76 29.11
CA LEU A 283 -20.17 -1.37 28.71
C LEU A 283 -21.53 -0.69 28.52
N LEU A 284 -22.48 -1.39 27.91
CA LEU A 284 -23.85 -0.89 27.73
C LEU A 284 -24.58 -0.70 29.06
N ASP A 285 -24.43 -1.64 30.00
CA ASP A 285 -25.05 -1.55 31.32
C ASP A 285 -24.45 -0.39 32.12
N CYS A 286 -23.11 -0.17 32.03
CA CYS A 286 -22.46 0.98 32.63
C CYS A 286 -23.01 2.31 32.11
N LEU A 287 -23.24 2.43 30.82
CA LEU A 287 -23.78 3.63 30.18
C LEU A 287 -25.29 3.83 30.54
N ARG A 288 -26.06 2.78 30.55
CA ARG A 288 -27.49 2.82 30.96
C ARG A 288 -27.65 3.19 32.44
N ALA A 289 -26.77 2.68 33.30
CA ALA A 289 -26.80 3.02 34.72
C ALA A 289 -26.54 4.53 34.98
N GLN A 290 -25.87 5.20 34.06
CA GLN A 290 -25.64 6.66 34.09
C GLN A 290 -26.79 7.45 33.43
N GLY A 291 -27.89 6.77 33.02
CA GLY A 291 -29.06 7.40 32.45
C GLY A 291 -28.94 7.68 30.93
N LEU A 292 -28.04 7.00 30.23
CA LEU A 292 -27.91 7.17 28.78
C LEU A 292 -29.13 6.48 28.07
N GLU A 293 -29.91 7.26 27.36
CA GLU A 293 -30.98 6.74 26.50
C GLU A 293 -30.45 6.49 25.10
N ILE A 294 -30.20 5.23 24.78
CA ILE A 294 -29.64 4.80 23.52
C ILE A 294 -30.72 4.79 22.44
N ILE A 295 -30.53 5.59 21.36
CA ILE A 295 -31.39 5.60 20.19
C ILE A 295 -30.91 4.58 19.16
N ASP A 296 -29.60 4.50 18.99
CA ASP A 296 -28.97 3.67 17.96
C ASP A 296 -27.57 3.22 18.42
N LEU A 297 -27.16 2.03 18.01
CA LEU A 297 -25.90 1.43 18.38
C LEU A 297 -25.29 0.73 17.18
N SER A 298 -24.04 1.04 16.87
CA SER A 298 -23.20 0.24 15.99
C SER A 298 -21.88 -0.12 16.66
N THR A 299 -21.34 -1.27 16.29
CA THR A 299 -19.99 -1.66 16.74
C THR A 299 -19.13 -1.94 15.53
N GLU A 300 -17.91 -1.44 15.58
CA GLU A 300 -16.88 -1.63 14.56
C GLU A 300 -15.69 -2.35 15.19
N GLU A 301 -15.15 -3.33 14.48
CA GLU A 301 -13.90 -3.97 14.87
C GLU A 301 -12.73 -3.03 14.61
N ALA A 302 -11.58 -3.27 15.26
CA ALA A 302 -10.39 -2.49 15.01
C ALA A 302 -9.99 -2.58 13.54
N ASP A 303 -9.68 -1.44 12.97
CA ASP A 303 -9.18 -1.32 11.61
C ASP A 303 -7.63 -1.28 11.59
N LEU A 304 -7.08 -1.33 10.39
CA LEU A 304 -5.63 -1.23 10.21
C LEU A 304 -5.08 0.12 10.69
N ALA A 305 -5.90 1.17 10.80
CA ALA A 305 -5.47 2.47 11.32
C ALA A 305 -5.19 2.42 12.82
N ASP A 306 -5.99 1.65 13.57
CA ASP A 306 -5.74 1.44 14.99
C ASP A 306 -4.44 0.65 15.23
N VAL A 307 -4.20 -0.40 14.43
CA VAL A 307 -2.93 -1.16 14.43
C VAL A 307 -1.75 -0.24 14.14
N PHE A 308 -1.88 0.55 13.08
CA PHE A 308 -0.82 1.45 12.62
C PHE A 308 -0.44 2.48 13.69
N ARG A 309 -1.44 3.12 14.32
CA ARG A 309 -1.21 4.08 15.42
C ARG A 309 -0.49 3.45 16.59
N LEU A 310 -0.91 2.25 17.01
CA LEU A 310 -0.27 1.52 18.11
C LEU A 310 1.21 1.23 17.83
N LEU A 311 1.53 0.77 16.62
CA LEU A 311 2.89 0.37 16.27
C LEU A 311 3.81 1.56 15.97
N THR A 312 3.28 2.70 15.52
CA THR A 312 4.09 3.86 15.15
C THR A 312 4.24 4.89 16.27
N ASN A 313 3.30 4.99 17.22
CA ASN A 313 3.35 5.95 18.33
C ASN A 313 4.13 5.44 19.53
N ASN A 314 4.38 4.14 19.65
CA ASN A 314 5.14 3.53 20.76
C ASN A 314 6.66 3.47 20.50
N ASN A 315 7.15 4.07 19.41
CA ASN A 315 8.55 4.20 19.02
C ASN A 315 8.83 5.68 18.67
#